data_c9ca9b0cbc6e2238ac37bde82bc2ddeb
#
_entry.id   c9ca9b0cbc6e2238ac37bde82bc2ddeb
#
_cell.length_a   1.000
_cell.length_b   1.000
_cell.length_c   1.000
_cell.angle_alpha   90.00
_cell.angle_beta   90.00
_cell.angle_gamma   90.00
#
_symmetry.space_group_name_H-M   'P 1'
#
loop_
_entity.id
_entity.type
_entity.pdbx_description
1 polymer ?
#
loop_
_entity_poly.entity_id
_entity_poly.type
_entity_poly.pdbx_seq_one_letter_code
_entity_poly.pdbx_strand_id
1 'polypeptide(L)'
;QRQMCIRDSVITGEAYGSAYVTMNSKALGADVTYAWPDASIGMMDANEAAKIMYADDIAKSADVQSVISEKAAEYAALQSGVESAAARGYVDTIINPEDTRKYVAAAFEMLYTKREDRPDKKHGTV
;
A
#
# COMPACT_ATOMS: atom_id res chain seq x y z
N GLN A 1 -5.53 22.42 17.71
CA GLN A 1 -5.23 21.14 18.39
C GLN A 1 -4.05 20.49 17.70
N ARG A 2 -2.96 20.35 18.44
CA ARG A 2 -1.84 19.52 18.02
C ARG A 2 -2.28 18.07 18.14
N GLN A 3 -2.83 17.50 17.08
CA GLN A 3 -3.09 16.08 17.05
C GLN A 3 -1.76 15.36 16.83
N MET A 4 -1.18 14.91 17.89
CA MET A 4 -0.08 13.93 17.85
C MET A 4 -0.70 12.54 17.80
N CYS A 5 -1.33 12.23 16.68
CA CYS A 5 -1.91 10.91 16.47
C CYS A 5 -0.84 9.94 16.05
N ILE A 6 -0.79 8.80 16.70
CA ILE A 6 -0.13 7.61 16.17
C ILE A 6 -1.05 7.06 15.09
N ARG A 7 -0.51 6.81 13.90
CA ARG A 7 -1.28 6.33 12.75
C ARG A 7 -0.55 5.18 12.11
N ASP A 8 -0.89 3.98 12.54
CA ASP A 8 -0.39 2.75 11.95
C ASP A 8 -1.36 2.21 10.91
N SER A 9 -0.84 1.47 9.96
CA SER A 9 -1.63 0.80 8.92
C SER A 9 -1.29 -0.67 8.85
N VAL A 10 -2.31 -1.51 8.69
CA VAL A 10 -2.17 -2.93 8.43
C VAL A 10 -2.88 -3.24 7.11
N ILE A 11 -2.13 -3.66 6.11
CA ILE A 11 -2.65 -4.03 4.80
C ILE A 11 -2.94 -5.52 4.81
N THR A 12 -4.22 -5.88 4.72
CA THR A 12 -4.69 -7.26 4.88
C THR A 12 -5.09 -7.94 3.56
N GLY A 13 -5.11 -7.17 2.46
CA GLY A 13 -5.54 -7.64 1.15
C GLY A 13 -5.13 -6.67 0.06
N GLU A 14 -6.03 -6.35 -0.84
CA GLU A 14 -5.76 -5.48 -1.98
C GLU A 14 -5.72 -4.00 -1.57
N ALA A 15 -4.65 -3.33 -1.96
CA ALA A 15 -4.41 -1.92 -1.66
C ALA A 15 -3.91 -1.21 -2.93
N TYR A 16 -4.85 -0.66 -3.70
CA TYR A 16 -4.55 -0.05 -4.99
C TYR A 16 -4.94 1.42 -5.08
N GLY A 17 -4.16 2.17 -5.84
CA GLY A 17 -4.47 3.50 -6.33
C GLY A 17 -4.69 4.55 -5.25
N SER A 18 -5.57 5.51 -5.54
CA SER A 18 -5.86 6.64 -4.67
C SER A 18 -6.50 6.23 -3.35
N ALA A 19 -7.29 5.17 -3.33
CA ALA A 19 -7.89 4.64 -2.11
C ALA A 19 -6.81 4.19 -1.12
N TYR A 20 -5.82 3.42 -1.57
CA TYR A 20 -4.67 3.04 -0.76
C TYR A 20 -3.92 4.27 -0.22
N VAL A 21 -3.64 5.26 -1.08
CA VAL A 21 -2.93 6.47 -0.67
C VAL A 21 -3.68 7.22 0.42
N THR A 22 -4.99 7.43 0.24
CA THR A 22 -5.81 8.22 1.18
C THR A 22 -6.09 7.51 2.51
N MET A 23 -6.03 6.18 2.54
CA MET A 23 -6.26 5.36 3.74
C MET A 23 -5.03 5.25 4.66
N ASN A 24 -4.23 6.30 4.74
CA ASN A 24 -3.04 6.37 5.59
C ASN A 24 -1.89 5.49 5.11
N SER A 25 -1.49 5.67 3.86
CA SER A 25 -0.26 5.05 3.33
C SER A 25 1.00 5.63 3.97
N LYS A 26 2.12 4.94 3.80
CA LYS A 26 3.44 5.45 4.20
C LYS A 26 3.73 6.83 3.59
N ALA A 27 3.32 7.05 2.34
CA ALA A 27 3.48 8.32 1.64
C ALA A 27 2.72 9.50 2.29
N LEU A 28 1.60 9.24 2.96
CA LEU A 28 0.86 10.25 3.72
C LEU A 28 1.33 10.40 5.18
N GLY A 29 2.33 9.64 5.58
CA GLY A 29 2.92 9.75 6.89
C GLY A 29 2.34 8.78 7.91
N ALA A 30 2.02 7.55 7.50
CA ALA A 30 1.83 6.45 8.44
C ALA A 30 3.11 6.26 9.27
N ASP A 31 2.96 6.08 10.56
CA ASP A 31 4.10 5.87 11.45
C ASP A 31 4.73 4.50 11.18
N VAL A 32 3.92 3.46 11.21
CA VAL A 32 4.30 2.10 10.85
C VAL A 32 3.28 1.51 9.89
N THR A 33 3.76 0.80 8.88
CA THR A 33 2.94 0.10 7.91
C THR A 33 3.30 -1.37 7.91
N TYR A 34 2.36 -2.18 8.32
CA TYR A 34 2.43 -3.64 8.25
C TYR A 34 1.65 -4.17 7.06
N ALA A 35 2.04 -5.31 6.54
CA ALA A 35 1.27 -6.02 5.52
C ALA A 35 1.25 -7.52 5.80
N TRP A 36 0.16 -8.18 5.43
CA TRP A 36 0.10 -9.63 5.41
C TRP A 36 0.80 -10.19 4.17
N PRO A 37 1.27 -11.46 4.21
CA PRO A 37 1.99 -12.06 3.09
C PRO A 37 1.20 -12.11 1.78
N ASP A 38 -0.12 -12.26 1.89
CA ASP A 38 -1.04 -12.33 0.74
C ASP A 38 -1.51 -10.95 0.25
N ALA A 39 -1.01 -9.86 0.84
CA ALA A 39 -1.40 -8.51 0.45
C ALA A 39 -0.83 -8.14 -0.91
N SER A 40 -1.63 -7.42 -1.69
CA SER A 40 -1.25 -6.86 -2.99
C SER A 40 -1.28 -5.35 -2.94
N ILE A 41 -0.17 -4.72 -3.28
CA ILE A 41 -0.01 -3.27 -3.15
C ILE A 41 0.49 -2.70 -4.48
N GLY A 42 -0.24 -1.75 -5.04
CA GLY A 42 0.15 -1.16 -6.31
C GLY A 42 -0.60 0.12 -6.66
N MET A 43 -0.22 0.68 -7.81
CA MET A 43 -0.88 1.87 -8.34
C MET A 43 -2.29 1.56 -8.88
N MET A 44 -2.48 0.36 -9.41
CA MET A 44 -3.74 -0.12 -9.99
C MET A 44 -3.76 -1.64 -10.02
N ASP A 45 -4.93 -2.20 -10.27
CA ASP A 45 -5.09 -3.63 -10.48
C ASP A 45 -4.26 -4.12 -11.68
N ALA A 46 -3.80 -5.38 -11.62
CA ALA A 46 -2.93 -5.98 -12.62
C ALA A 46 -3.55 -6.02 -14.02
N ASN A 47 -4.86 -6.25 -14.12
CA ASN A 47 -5.56 -6.27 -15.41
C ASN A 47 -5.61 -4.88 -16.06
N GLU A 48 -5.86 -3.85 -15.26
CA GLU A 48 -5.88 -2.47 -15.74
C GLU A 48 -4.47 -2.01 -16.13
N ALA A 49 -3.46 -2.38 -15.35
CA ALA A 49 -2.07 -2.11 -15.67
C ALA A 49 -1.65 -2.76 -16.99
N ALA A 50 -2.03 -4.03 -17.21
CA ALA A 50 -1.74 -4.74 -18.44
C ALA A 50 -2.38 -4.07 -19.66
N LYS A 51 -3.62 -3.62 -19.57
CA LYS A 51 -4.32 -2.91 -20.66
C LYS A 51 -3.62 -1.61 -21.07
N ILE A 52 -3.04 -0.90 -20.10
CA ILE A 52 -2.35 0.36 -20.36
C ILE A 52 -0.94 0.12 -20.90
N MET A 53 -0.17 -0.74 -20.23
CA MET A 53 1.24 -0.95 -20.54
C MET A 53 1.46 -1.72 -21.85
N TYR A 54 0.56 -2.65 -22.17
CA TYR A 54 0.68 -3.52 -23.33
C TYR A 54 -0.40 -3.26 -24.38
N ALA A 55 -0.89 -2.02 -24.46
CA ALA A 55 -1.95 -1.63 -25.39
C ALA A 55 -1.63 -1.97 -26.86
N ASP A 56 -0.36 -1.78 -27.27
CA ASP A 56 0.09 -2.06 -28.64
C ASP A 56 0.12 -3.57 -28.97
N ASP A 57 0.47 -4.40 -28.00
CA ASP A 57 0.52 -5.85 -28.16
C ASP A 57 -0.90 -6.43 -28.16
N ILE A 58 -1.76 -5.89 -27.32
CA ILE A 58 -3.18 -6.23 -27.25
C ILE A 58 -3.87 -5.90 -28.58
N ALA A 59 -3.58 -4.74 -29.16
CA ALA A 59 -4.19 -4.32 -30.43
C ALA A 59 -3.78 -5.20 -31.63
N LYS A 60 -2.63 -5.87 -31.55
CA LYS A 60 -2.12 -6.76 -32.62
C LYS A 60 -2.54 -8.21 -32.43
N SER A 61 -3.06 -8.59 -31.29
CA SER A 61 -3.41 -9.97 -30.97
C SER A 61 -4.80 -10.35 -31.48
N ALA A 62 -4.93 -11.61 -31.89
CA ALA A 62 -6.22 -12.17 -32.30
C ALA A 62 -7.11 -12.53 -31.07
N ASP A 63 -6.48 -12.82 -29.92
CA ASP A 63 -7.15 -13.12 -28.66
C ASP A 63 -6.70 -12.15 -27.57
N VAL A 64 -7.46 -11.06 -27.48
CA VAL A 64 -7.23 -9.96 -26.55
C VAL A 64 -7.27 -10.42 -25.10
N GLN A 65 -8.17 -11.34 -24.76
CA GLN A 65 -8.41 -11.72 -23.37
C GLN A 65 -7.28 -12.59 -22.79
N SER A 66 -6.74 -13.49 -23.61
CA SER A 66 -5.62 -14.34 -23.18
C SER A 66 -4.35 -13.53 -22.98
N VAL A 67 -4.07 -12.57 -23.86
CA VAL A 67 -2.92 -11.67 -23.73
C VAL A 67 -3.03 -10.78 -22.50
N ILE A 68 -4.21 -10.23 -22.22
CA ILE A 68 -4.43 -9.43 -21.01
C ILE A 68 -4.17 -10.28 -19.76
N SER A 69 -4.71 -11.50 -19.70
CA SER A 69 -4.55 -12.36 -18.51
C SER A 69 -3.09 -12.80 -18.29
N GLU A 70 -2.37 -13.13 -19.36
CA GLU A 70 -0.95 -13.47 -19.30
C GLU A 70 -0.11 -12.29 -18.80
N LYS A 71 -0.31 -11.11 -19.40
CA LYS A 71 0.42 -9.90 -19.01
C LYS A 71 0.05 -9.38 -17.62
N ALA A 72 -1.20 -9.55 -17.21
CA ALA A 72 -1.62 -9.24 -15.85
C ALA A 72 -0.95 -10.15 -14.82
N ALA A 73 -0.83 -11.45 -15.11
CA ALA A 73 -0.12 -12.38 -14.24
C ALA A 73 1.38 -12.05 -14.13
N GLU A 74 2.01 -11.68 -15.24
CA GLU A 74 3.41 -11.23 -15.26
C GLU A 74 3.59 -9.95 -14.43
N TYR A 75 2.73 -8.97 -14.62
CA TYR A 75 2.75 -7.72 -13.84
C TYR A 75 2.51 -7.96 -12.35
N ALA A 76 1.54 -8.79 -11.99
CA ALA A 76 1.25 -9.14 -10.61
C ALA A 76 2.45 -9.79 -9.92
N ALA A 77 3.11 -10.74 -10.58
CA ALA A 77 4.29 -11.42 -10.04
C ALA A 77 5.48 -10.46 -9.80
N LEU A 78 5.65 -9.46 -10.68
CA LEU A 78 6.79 -8.55 -10.62
C LEU A 78 6.56 -7.33 -9.71
N GLN A 79 5.34 -6.80 -9.65
CA GLN A 79 5.11 -5.47 -9.08
C GLN A 79 4.06 -5.39 -7.98
N SER A 80 3.06 -6.27 -7.98
CA SER A 80 1.95 -6.17 -7.01
C SER A 80 2.20 -6.93 -5.72
N GLY A 81 3.26 -7.73 -5.64
CA GLY A 81 3.58 -8.50 -4.44
C GLY A 81 4.00 -7.62 -3.27
N VAL A 82 3.65 -8.05 -2.06
CA VAL A 82 4.00 -7.36 -0.81
C VAL A 82 5.51 -7.21 -0.64
N GLU A 83 6.30 -8.17 -1.10
CA GLU A 83 7.77 -8.13 -1.05
C GLU A 83 8.33 -7.00 -1.92
N SER A 84 7.76 -6.80 -3.12
CA SER A 84 8.12 -5.70 -3.99
C SER A 84 7.80 -4.34 -3.36
N ALA A 85 6.68 -4.22 -2.67
CA ALA A 85 6.30 -3.02 -1.94
C ALA A 85 7.21 -2.76 -0.73
N ALA A 86 7.58 -3.81 0.00
CA ALA A 86 8.52 -3.73 1.12
C ALA A 86 9.92 -3.33 0.66
N ALA A 87 10.42 -3.89 -0.44
CA ALA A 87 11.71 -3.53 -1.02
C ALA A 87 11.79 -2.05 -1.44
N ARG A 88 10.65 -1.45 -1.79
CA ARG A 88 10.54 -0.02 -2.14
C ARG A 88 10.28 0.89 -0.93
N GLY A 89 10.14 0.34 0.28
CA GLY A 89 9.91 1.10 1.51
C GLY A 89 8.45 1.52 1.75
N TYR A 90 7.49 0.93 1.06
CA TYR A 90 6.06 1.19 1.32
C TYR A 90 5.49 0.38 2.48
N VAL A 91 6.17 -0.70 2.85
CA VAL A 91 5.83 -1.57 3.98
C VAL A 91 7.06 -1.70 4.86
N ASP A 92 6.91 -1.50 6.15
CA ASP A 92 8.02 -1.62 7.11
C ASP A 92 8.28 -3.08 7.50
N THR A 93 7.23 -3.87 7.66
CA THR A 93 7.36 -5.28 8.03
C THR A 93 6.20 -6.11 7.49
N ILE A 94 6.52 -7.28 6.95
CA ILE A 94 5.52 -8.29 6.57
C ILE A 94 5.27 -9.16 7.81
N ILE A 95 4.02 -9.26 8.22
CA ILE A 95 3.61 -9.96 9.44
C ILE A 95 2.56 -11.03 9.15
N ASN A 96 2.59 -12.13 9.89
CA ASN A 96 1.52 -13.12 9.81
C ASN A 96 0.23 -12.60 10.46
N PRO A 97 -0.95 -12.99 9.93
CA PRO A 97 -2.24 -12.59 10.48
C PRO A 97 -2.38 -12.84 11.99
N GLU A 98 -1.85 -13.95 12.48
CA GLU A 98 -1.89 -14.37 13.88
C GLU A 98 -1.13 -13.41 14.81
N ASP A 99 -0.06 -12.81 14.33
CA ASP A 99 0.80 -11.90 15.09
C ASP A 99 0.35 -10.44 15.01
N THR A 100 -0.66 -10.11 14.20
CA THR A 100 -1.07 -8.72 13.94
C THR A 100 -1.27 -7.92 15.23
N ARG A 101 -2.01 -8.47 16.19
CA ARG A 101 -2.28 -7.79 17.48
C ARG A 101 -0.99 -7.48 18.24
N LYS A 102 -0.04 -8.40 18.24
CA LYS A 102 1.24 -8.26 18.94
C LYS A 102 2.07 -7.12 18.33
N TYR A 103 2.17 -7.10 17.01
CA TYR A 103 2.91 -6.05 16.30
C TYR A 103 2.28 -4.68 16.46
N VAL A 104 0.95 -4.57 16.35
CA VAL A 104 0.23 -3.30 16.54
C VAL A 104 0.38 -2.81 17.98
N ALA A 105 0.25 -3.67 18.99
CA ALA A 105 0.46 -3.29 20.37
C ALA A 105 1.88 -2.79 20.62
N ALA A 106 2.90 -3.49 20.09
CA ALA A 106 4.28 -3.08 20.20
C ALA A 106 4.57 -1.73 19.50
N ALA A 107 3.95 -1.48 18.33
CA ALA A 107 4.07 -0.21 17.63
C ALA A 107 3.50 0.95 18.47
N PHE A 108 2.33 0.78 19.05
CA PHE A 108 1.74 1.79 19.95
C PHE A 108 2.60 2.04 21.18
N GLU A 109 3.18 1.01 21.76
CA GLU A 109 4.09 1.13 22.89
C GLU A 109 5.37 1.90 22.50
N MET A 110 5.96 1.58 21.37
CA MET A 110 7.15 2.25 20.83
C MET A 110 6.87 3.73 20.51
N LEU A 111 5.70 4.04 19.99
CA LEU A 111 5.31 5.37 19.55
C LEU A 111 4.61 6.20 20.66
N TYR A 112 4.44 5.65 21.85
CA TYR A 112 3.73 6.33 22.96
C TYR A 112 4.26 7.72 23.28
N THR A 113 5.57 7.91 23.17
CA THR A 113 6.24 9.20 23.42
C THR A 113 6.40 10.06 22.17
N LYS A 114 5.77 9.67 21.05
CA LYS A 114 5.87 10.42 19.79
C LYS A 114 5.57 11.90 20.00
N ARG A 115 6.47 12.73 19.48
CA ARG A 115 6.31 14.18 19.39
C ARG A 115 6.62 14.61 17.96
N GLU A 116 5.73 15.35 17.37
CA GLU A 116 5.87 15.85 16.01
C GLU A 116 5.53 17.32 16.00
N ASP A 117 6.50 18.16 15.69
CA ASP A 117 6.29 19.59 15.49
C ASP A 117 5.84 19.81 14.05
N ARG A 118 4.59 20.20 13.90
CA ARG A 118 4.01 20.57 12.60
C ARG A 118 3.82 22.07 12.53
N PRO A 119 3.94 22.67 11.33
CA PRO A 119 3.62 24.08 11.15
C PRO A 119 2.22 24.41 11.69
N ASP A 120 2.11 25.54 12.35
CA ASP A 120 0.83 26.02 12.86
C ASP A 120 -0.15 26.26 11.68
N LYS A 121 -1.38 25.85 11.85
CA LYS A 121 -2.42 26.12 10.86
C LYS A 121 -2.72 27.61 10.85
N LYS A 122 -2.84 28.19 9.66
CA LYS A 122 -3.20 29.62 9.47
C LYS A 122 -4.57 29.98 10.06
N HIS A 123 -5.46 28.98 10.14
CA HIS A 123 -6.81 29.16 10.64
C HIS A 123 -7.10 28.10 11.67
N GLY A 124 -7.71 28.50 12.79
CA GLY A 124 -8.23 27.56 13.77
C GLY A 124 -9.33 26.70 13.15
N THR A 125 -9.45 25.47 13.63
CA THR A 125 -10.66 24.70 13.39
C THR A 125 -11.77 25.29 14.22
N VAL A 126 -12.84 25.69 13.57
CA VAL A 126 -14.08 26.13 14.21
C VAL A 126 -14.75 24.90 14.84
#